data_e34711ef0bb172fcadc39331dfebf489
#
_entry.id   e34711ef0bb172fcadc39331dfebf489
#
_cell.length_a   1.000
_cell.length_b   1.000
_cell.length_c   1.000
_cell.angle_alpha   90.00
_cell.angle_beta   90.00
_cell.angle_gamma   90.00
#
_symmetry.space_group_name_H-M   'P 1'
#
loop_
_entity.id
_entity.type
_entity.pdbx_description
1 polymer ?
#
loop_
_entity_poly.entity_id
_entity_poly.type
_entity_poly.pdbx_seq_one_letter_code
_entity_poly.pdbx_strand_id
1 'polypeptide(L)'
;IRMTIGMVGLAFADKNGARLEKLVNHGALTATSGGNTKNGATGIHVGGIVGFSSNKSNTTAVVTIAECANYGDLDTQVARASGIVAAANRYTEIENCVNEGDNVNAFATVNDARIGNITCITAVGSKITNTVNRGNVICKTGGAAGGVVCLVNDDGNAFVGCENYGLVITDRAN
;
A
#
# COMPACT_ATOMS: atom_id res chain seq x y z
N ILE A 1 -8.30 16.61 -1.59
CA ILE A 1 -8.96 15.55 -2.40
C ILE A 1 -7.99 14.38 -2.41
N ARG A 2 -8.43 13.19 -2.01
CA ARG A 2 -7.69 11.95 -2.16
C ARG A 2 -8.18 11.26 -3.42
N MET A 3 -7.26 10.85 -4.26
CA MET A 3 -7.57 9.95 -5.37
C MET A 3 -7.02 8.56 -5.00
N THR A 4 -7.84 7.54 -5.19
CA THR A 4 -7.47 6.16 -4.87
C THR A 4 -7.70 5.28 -6.09
N ILE A 5 -6.74 4.41 -6.38
CA ILE A 5 -6.77 3.48 -7.51
C ILE A 5 -6.49 2.08 -6.98
N GLY A 6 -7.19 1.07 -7.49
CA GLY A 6 -7.06 -0.32 -7.12
C GLY A 6 -8.28 -1.11 -7.59
N MET A 7 -8.31 -2.41 -7.38
CA MET A 7 -9.56 -3.17 -7.54
C MET A 7 -10.66 -2.57 -6.67
N VAL A 8 -10.29 -2.13 -5.47
CA VAL A 8 -11.13 -1.36 -4.55
C VAL A 8 -10.45 -0.04 -4.28
N GLY A 9 -11.04 1.08 -4.71
CA GLY A 9 -10.46 2.39 -4.48
C GLY A 9 -10.40 2.74 -2.99
N LEU A 10 -11.51 2.58 -2.27
CA LEU A 10 -11.62 2.88 -0.84
C LEU A 10 -12.34 1.75 -0.09
N ALA A 11 -11.68 1.18 0.90
CA ALA A 11 -12.28 0.27 1.88
C ALA A 11 -12.46 1.02 3.21
N PHE A 12 -13.68 1.11 3.67
CA PHE A 12 -14.01 1.90 4.86
C PHE A 12 -14.94 1.14 5.81
N ALA A 13 -14.56 1.05 7.08
CA ALA A 13 -15.38 0.46 8.13
C ALA A 13 -16.03 1.54 9.01
N ASP A 14 -17.33 1.44 9.23
CA ASP A 14 -18.03 2.26 10.22
C ASP A 14 -18.08 1.52 11.57
N LYS A 15 -19.16 0.89 11.93
CA LYS A 15 -19.33 0.27 13.27
C LYS A 15 -19.00 -1.22 13.30
N ASN A 16 -19.29 -1.93 12.22
CA ASN A 16 -19.28 -3.40 12.19
C ASN A 16 -18.06 -4.00 11.48
N GLY A 17 -17.09 -3.16 11.11
CA GLY A 17 -15.97 -3.61 10.29
C GLY A 17 -16.33 -3.76 8.81
N ALA A 18 -15.32 -4.10 8.01
CA ALA A 18 -15.46 -4.43 6.59
C ALA A 18 -14.47 -5.55 6.27
N ARG A 19 -14.87 -6.52 5.42
CA ARG A 19 -13.99 -7.60 4.98
C ARG A 19 -13.95 -7.68 3.46
N LEU A 20 -12.76 -7.67 2.93
CA LEU A 20 -12.43 -7.93 1.53
C LEU A 20 -11.62 -9.23 1.49
N GLU A 21 -12.05 -10.18 0.70
CA GLU A 21 -11.49 -11.53 0.75
C GLU A 21 -11.38 -12.13 -0.63
N LYS A 22 -10.27 -12.85 -0.90
CA LYS A 22 -10.02 -13.61 -2.12
C LYS A 22 -10.10 -12.77 -3.40
N LEU A 23 -9.71 -11.50 -3.30
CA LEU A 23 -9.59 -10.63 -4.47
C LEU A 23 -8.28 -10.91 -5.19
N VAL A 24 -8.34 -11.05 -6.50
CA VAL A 24 -7.17 -11.34 -7.32
C VAL A 24 -7.05 -10.32 -8.44
N ASN A 25 -5.95 -9.58 -8.46
CA ASN A 25 -5.62 -8.65 -9.54
C ASN A 25 -4.60 -9.29 -10.49
N HIS A 26 -4.94 -9.38 -11.76
CA HIS A 26 -4.02 -9.79 -12.82
C HIS A 26 -3.63 -8.63 -13.76
N GLY A 27 -4.30 -7.51 -13.64
CA GLY A 27 -4.08 -6.36 -14.51
C GLY A 27 -3.01 -5.42 -13.98
N ALA A 28 -2.15 -4.92 -14.84
CA ALA A 28 -1.23 -3.85 -14.49
C ALA A 28 -1.98 -2.55 -14.17
N LEU A 29 -1.46 -1.78 -13.23
CA LEU A 29 -1.97 -0.48 -12.86
C LEU A 29 -0.94 0.61 -13.21
N THR A 30 -1.38 1.60 -13.97
CA THR A 30 -0.55 2.75 -14.34
C THR A 30 -1.17 4.04 -13.83
N ALA A 31 -0.34 4.86 -13.17
CA ALA A 31 -0.73 6.20 -12.75
C ALA A 31 0.32 7.21 -13.19
N THR A 32 0.01 7.97 -14.25
CA THR A 32 0.94 8.84 -14.98
C THR A 32 1.05 10.26 -14.44
N SER A 33 0.17 10.69 -13.54
CA SER A 33 0.27 12.00 -12.90
C SER A 33 -0.19 11.93 -11.46
N GLY A 34 0.70 12.22 -10.55
CA GLY A 34 0.39 12.41 -9.15
C GLY A 34 0.28 13.90 -8.85
N GLY A 35 -0.84 14.33 -8.30
CA GLY A 35 -0.94 15.69 -7.77
C GLY A 35 0.19 15.93 -6.76
N ASN A 36 0.96 16.97 -7.01
CA ASN A 36 2.08 17.37 -6.16
C ASN A 36 1.53 17.89 -4.83
N THR A 37 1.47 17.06 -3.81
CA THR A 37 1.12 17.53 -2.48
C THR A 37 2.26 17.24 -1.52
N LYS A 38 2.90 18.31 -1.08
CA LYS A 38 3.97 18.30 -0.07
C LYS A 38 3.57 17.70 1.28
N ASN A 39 2.31 17.33 1.46
CA ASN A 39 1.78 16.73 2.67
C ASN A 39 1.11 15.41 2.31
N GLY A 40 1.72 14.29 2.65
CA GLY A 40 1.30 12.92 2.34
C GLY A 40 -0.15 12.52 2.68
N ALA A 41 -0.98 13.44 3.19
CA ALA A 41 -2.39 13.22 3.50
C ALA A 41 -3.34 13.40 2.32
N THR A 42 -2.91 14.02 1.22
CA THR A 42 -3.77 14.40 0.09
C THR A 42 -3.30 13.84 -1.26
N GLY A 43 -2.38 12.88 -1.26
CA GLY A 43 -1.83 12.29 -2.48
C GLY A 43 -2.71 11.22 -3.12
N ILE A 44 -2.30 10.81 -4.32
CA ILE A 44 -2.87 9.65 -5.00
C ILE A 44 -2.30 8.39 -4.34
N HIS A 45 -3.18 7.44 -4.05
CA HIS A 45 -2.84 6.14 -3.51
C HIS A 45 -3.19 5.07 -4.54
N VAL A 46 -2.20 4.29 -4.96
CA VAL A 46 -2.37 3.20 -5.92
C VAL A 46 -2.06 1.88 -5.23
N GLY A 47 -3.09 1.05 -5.06
CA GLY A 47 -2.94 -0.31 -4.51
C GLY A 47 -3.40 -1.35 -5.51
N GLY A 48 -2.67 -2.42 -5.68
CA GLY A 48 -3.09 -3.53 -6.56
C GLY A 48 -4.48 -4.05 -6.17
N ILE A 49 -4.75 -4.18 -4.89
CA ILE A 49 -6.04 -4.60 -4.36
C ILE A 49 -6.82 -3.39 -3.80
N VAL A 50 -6.25 -2.65 -2.86
CA VAL A 50 -6.95 -1.53 -2.20
C VAL A 50 -6.10 -0.26 -2.25
N GLY A 51 -6.66 0.82 -2.78
CA GLY A 51 -5.98 2.12 -2.78
C GLY A 51 -5.84 2.73 -1.39
N PHE A 52 -6.90 2.70 -0.60
CA PHE A 52 -6.90 3.25 0.76
C PHE A 52 -7.86 2.48 1.66
N SER A 53 -7.41 2.10 2.85
CA SER A 53 -8.26 1.51 3.88
C SER A 53 -8.25 2.34 5.15
N SER A 54 -9.39 2.46 5.79
CA SER A 54 -9.56 3.19 7.05
C SER A 54 -10.87 2.83 7.74
N ASN A 55 -11.00 3.28 8.97
CA ASN A 55 -12.27 3.28 9.68
C ASN A 55 -12.69 4.70 10.09
N LYS A 56 -13.88 4.81 10.62
CA LYS A 56 -14.37 6.05 11.21
C LYS A 56 -13.55 6.40 12.47
N SER A 57 -13.19 7.65 12.61
CA SER A 57 -12.23 8.11 13.62
C SER A 57 -12.61 7.82 15.09
N ASN A 58 -13.87 7.57 15.35
CA ASN A 58 -14.40 7.30 16.71
C ASN A 58 -14.73 5.81 16.94
N THR A 59 -14.24 4.90 16.11
CA THR A 59 -14.44 3.46 16.24
C THR A 59 -13.13 2.71 16.14
N THR A 60 -13.11 1.48 16.67
CA THR A 60 -12.04 0.50 16.48
C THR A 60 -12.45 -0.60 15.48
N ALA A 61 -13.48 -0.32 14.68
CA ALA A 61 -13.93 -1.25 13.64
C ALA A 61 -12.81 -1.52 12.64
N VAL A 62 -12.58 -2.79 12.33
CA VAL A 62 -11.46 -3.24 11.52
C VAL A 62 -11.85 -3.36 10.07
N VAL A 63 -10.97 -2.92 9.16
CA VAL A 63 -11.00 -3.31 7.75
C VAL A 63 -10.06 -4.50 7.58
N THR A 64 -10.61 -5.66 7.26
CA THR A 64 -9.83 -6.87 7.00
C THR A 64 -9.67 -7.09 5.49
N ILE A 65 -8.44 -7.32 5.07
CA ILE A 65 -8.09 -7.67 3.69
C ILE A 65 -7.36 -9.01 3.75
N ALA A 66 -8.04 -10.07 3.29
CA ALA A 66 -7.61 -11.44 3.53
C ALA A 66 -7.49 -12.26 2.25
N GLU A 67 -6.49 -13.14 2.19
CA GLU A 67 -6.33 -14.12 1.10
C GLU A 67 -6.34 -13.49 -0.29
N CYS A 68 -5.87 -12.24 -0.40
CA CYS A 68 -5.85 -11.50 -1.66
C CYS A 68 -4.51 -11.67 -2.36
N ALA A 69 -4.53 -11.62 -3.69
CA ALA A 69 -3.32 -11.75 -4.51
C ALA A 69 -3.22 -10.65 -5.57
N ASN A 70 -2.06 -10.04 -5.68
CA ASN A 70 -1.74 -9.13 -6.77
C ASN A 70 -0.64 -9.75 -7.65
N TYR A 71 -0.97 -10.00 -8.90
CA TYR A 71 -0.04 -10.45 -9.96
C TYR A 71 0.29 -9.33 -10.95
N GLY A 72 -0.46 -8.24 -10.92
CA GLY A 72 -0.27 -7.13 -11.83
C GLY A 72 0.85 -6.19 -11.37
N ASP A 73 1.64 -5.72 -12.31
CA ASP A 73 2.66 -4.72 -12.06
C ASP A 73 2.06 -3.34 -11.80
N LEU A 74 2.74 -2.54 -11.01
CA LEU A 74 2.42 -1.15 -10.78
C LEU A 74 3.52 -0.26 -11.36
N ASP A 75 3.17 0.54 -12.37
CA ASP A 75 4.01 1.60 -12.91
C ASP A 75 3.42 2.96 -12.53
N THR A 76 4.01 3.60 -11.54
CA THR A 76 3.38 4.76 -10.93
C THR A 76 4.30 5.96 -10.83
N GLN A 77 3.71 7.14 -10.97
CA GLN A 77 4.35 8.44 -10.74
C GLN A 77 3.65 9.17 -9.56
N VAL A 78 3.29 8.42 -8.54
CA VAL A 78 2.46 8.91 -7.43
C VAL A 78 3.19 8.86 -6.10
N ALA A 79 2.67 9.55 -5.11
CA ALA A 79 3.28 9.63 -3.79
C ALA A 79 3.25 8.29 -3.03
N ARG A 80 2.27 7.42 -3.28
CA ARG A 80 2.12 6.15 -2.57
C ARG A 80 1.60 5.05 -3.47
N ALA A 81 2.38 3.97 -3.56
CA ALA A 81 1.99 2.80 -4.32
C ALA A 81 2.30 1.51 -3.55
N SER A 82 1.46 0.50 -3.73
CA SER A 82 1.65 -0.80 -3.09
C SER A 82 0.92 -1.92 -3.85
N GLY A 83 1.50 -3.10 -3.87
CA GLY A 83 0.88 -4.27 -4.49
C GLY A 83 -0.45 -4.67 -3.84
N ILE A 84 -0.59 -4.57 -2.52
CA ILE A 84 -1.83 -4.95 -1.84
C ILE A 84 -2.61 -3.70 -1.39
N VAL A 85 -2.12 -2.94 -0.41
CA VAL A 85 -2.84 -1.77 0.13
C VAL A 85 -1.94 -0.56 0.12
N ALA A 86 -2.25 0.46 -0.66
CA ALA A 86 -1.38 1.63 -0.70
C ALA A 86 -1.34 2.41 0.63
N ALA A 87 -2.43 2.50 1.34
CA ALA A 87 -2.43 3.08 2.69
C ALA A 87 -3.40 2.35 3.62
N ALA A 88 -2.85 1.65 4.59
CA ALA A 88 -3.54 1.03 5.71
C ALA A 88 -3.60 2.05 6.86
N ASN A 89 -4.61 2.92 6.86
CA ASN A 89 -4.59 4.12 7.69
C ASN A 89 -4.95 3.86 9.16
N ARG A 90 -6.03 3.15 9.45
CA ARG A 90 -6.46 2.90 10.83
C ARG A 90 -7.12 1.54 10.93
N TYR A 91 -6.71 0.75 11.93
CA TYR A 91 -7.31 -0.55 12.23
C TYR A 91 -7.54 -1.39 10.96
N THR A 92 -6.50 -1.50 10.15
CA THR A 92 -6.49 -2.32 8.94
C THR A 92 -5.71 -3.60 9.22
N GLU A 93 -6.34 -4.74 9.00
CA GLU A 93 -5.69 -6.05 9.06
C GLU A 93 -5.49 -6.59 7.65
N ILE A 94 -4.24 -6.92 7.30
CA ILE A 94 -3.87 -7.55 6.04
C ILE A 94 -3.34 -8.94 6.39
N GLU A 95 -3.99 -9.97 5.92
CA GLU A 95 -3.68 -11.35 6.32
C GLU A 95 -3.65 -12.32 5.14
N ASN A 96 -2.65 -13.21 5.14
CA ASN A 96 -2.51 -14.28 4.15
C ASN A 96 -2.56 -13.77 2.70
N CYS A 97 -2.02 -12.58 2.44
CA CYS A 97 -1.99 -11.98 1.12
C CYS A 97 -0.65 -12.24 0.43
N VAL A 98 -0.65 -12.20 -0.90
CA VAL A 98 0.56 -12.33 -1.69
C VAL A 98 0.64 -11.23 -2.76
N ASN A 99 1.83 -10.65 -2.90
CA ASN A 99 2.15 -9.79 -4.03
C ASN A 99 3.25 -10.45 -4.87
N GLU A 100 2.98 -10.66 -6.14
CA GLU A 100 3.92 -11.17 -7.15
C GLU A 100 4.33 -10.07 -8.14
N GLY A 101 3.50 -9.04 -8.30
CA GLY A 101 3.75 -7.95 -9.24
C GLY A 101 4.84 -6.99 -8.77
N ASP A 102 5.61 -6.49 -9.72
CA ASP A 102 6.63 -5.47 -9.50
C ASP A 102 5.98 -4.11 -9.25
N ASN A 103 6.57 -3.32 -8.37
CA ASN A 103 6.14 -1.96 -8.11
C ASN A 103 7.27 -0.99 -8.45
N VAL A 104 7.11 -0.33 -9.59
CA VAL A 104 8.11 0.61 -10.10
C VAL A 104 7.56 2.02 -10.01
N ASN A 105 8.26 2.87 -9.26
CA ASN A 105 8.03 4.30 -9.27
C ASN A 105 9.16 4.99 -10.06
N ALA A 106 8.86 5.31 -11.31
CA ALA A 106 9.86 5.83 -12.23
C ALA A 106 10.10 7.34 -12.07
N PHE A 107 9.13 8.10 -11.55
CA PHE A 107 9.18 9.56 -11.53
C PHE A 107 8.46 10.12 -10.31
N ALA A 108 9.02 10.02 -9.14
CA ALA A 108 8.53 10.88 -8.09
C ALA A 108 9.17 12.26 -8.24
N THR A 109 8.45 13.19 -8.81
CA THR A 109 8.73 14.62 -8.65
C THR A 109 8.47 15.08 -7.21
N VAL A 110 8.17 14.14 -6.33
CA VAL A 110 7.79 14.37 -4.94
C VAL A 110 8.88 13.79 -4.06
N ASN A 111 9.58 14.62 -3.34
CA ASN A 111 10.62 14.21 -2.38
C ASN A 111 10.13 13.29 -1.24
N ASP A 112 8.92 12.78 -1.30
CA ASP A 112 8.26 11.97 -0.26
C ASP A 112 7.52 10.76 -0.86
N ALA A 113 8.02 10.21 -1.96
CA ALA A 113 7.46 8.99 -2.52
C ALA A 113 7.68 7.82 -1.56
N ARG A 114 6.64 7.04 -1.33
CA ARG A 114 6.65 5.87 -0.47
C ARG A 114 6.07 4.70 -1.20
N ILE A 115 6.85 3.66 -1.30
CA ILE A 115 6.49 2.48 -2.07
C ILE A 115 6.69 1.25 -1.21
N GLY A 116 5.66 0.44 -1.08
CA GLY A 116 5.74 -0.84 -0.39
C GLY A 116 4.95 -1.89 -1.17
N ASN A 117 5.39 -3.13 -1.17
CA ASN A 117 4.68 -4.13 -1.95
C ASN A 117 3.47 -4.74 -1.22
N ILE A 118 3.47 -4.79 0.09
CA ILE A 118 2.26 -5.18 0.82
C ILE A 118 1.49 -3.93 1.23
N THR A 119 2.15 -3.00 1.90
CA THR A 119 1.55 -1.68 2.14
C THR A 119 2.62 -0.59 2.14
N CYS A 120 2.25 0.56 1.66
CA CYS A 120 3.14 1.71 1.67
C CYS A 120 3.20 2.34 3.07
N ILE A 121 2.07 2.50 3.71
CA ILE A 121 1.96 3.14 5.03
C ILE A 121 1.00 2.37 5.93
N THR A 122 1.40 2.18 7.18
CA THR A 122 0.49 1.76 8.26
C THR A 122 0.33 2.89 9.28
N ALA A 123 -0.86 2.99 9.86
CA ALA A 123 -1.13 3.89 10.97
C ALA A 123 -1.94 3.13 12.04
N VAL A 124 -2.31 3.77 13.08
CA VAL A 124 -2.90 3.30 14.34
C VAL A 124 -3.52 1.90 14.29
N GLY A 125 -2.94 0.95 15.01
CA GLY A 125 -3.52 -0.36 15.27
C GLY A 125 -3.63 -1.27 14.04
N SER A 126 -2.88 -1.01 12.98
CA SER A 126 -2.88 -1.87 11.79
C SER A 126 -2.01 -3.11 12.00
N LYS A 127 -2.44 -4.24 11.43
CA LYS A 127 -1.72 -5.51 11.53
C LYS A 127 -1.49 -6.12 10.16
N ILE A 128 -0.33 -6.72 9.97
CA ILE A 128 0.00 -7.49 8.77
C ILE A 128 0.52 -8.85 9.21
N THR A 129 -0.15 -9.91 8.77
CA THR A 129 0.18 -11.26 9.19
C THR A 129 0.27 -12.23 8.01
N ASN A 130 1.27 -13.11 8.06
CA ASN A 130 1.45 -14.22 7.12
C ASN A 130 1.36 -13.77 5.64
N THR A 131 1.96 -12.66 5.32
CA THR A 131 1.85 -12.03 4.00
C THR A 131 3.20 -12.05 3.30
N VAL A 132 3.19 -12.39 2.02
CA VAL A 132 4.41 -12.63 1.24
C VAL A 132 4.52 -11.63 0.10
N ASN A 133 5.68 -11.00 -0.02
CA ASN A 133 6.06 -10.26 -1.21
C ASN A 133 7.10 -11.03 -2.02
N ARG A 134 6.86 -11.19 -3.33
CA ARG A 134 7.82 -11.72 -4.30
C ARG A 134 8.17 -10.75 -5.42
N GLY A 135 7.34 -9.73 -5.63
CA GLY A 135 7.63 -8.67 -6.59
C GLY A 135 8.69 -7.69 -6.12
N ASN A 136 9.39 -7.07 -7.04
CA ASN A 136 10.40 -6.07 -6.77
C ASN A 136 9.78 -4.72 -6.39
N VAL A 137 10.49 -3.96 -5.56
CA VAL A 137 10.16 -2.56 -5.24
C VAL A 137 11.28 -1.68 -5.74
N ILE A 138 11.00 -0.84 -6.73
CA ILE A 138 12.01 0.04 -7.33
C ILE A 138 11.54 1.49 -7.24
N CYS A 139 12.17 2.26 -6.36
CA CYS A 139 11.92 3.68 -6.18
C CYS A 139 13.07 4.50 -6.76
N LYS A 140 12.88 5.07 -7.96
CA LYS A 140 13.94 5.76 -8.71
C LYS A 140 14.23 7.20 -8.28
N THR A 141 13.54 7.72 -7.30
CA THR A 141 13.56 9.18 -7.04
C THR A 141 13.83 9.58 -5.59
N GLY A 142 14.52 8.72 -4.84
CA GLY A 142 14.98 9.09 -3.50
C GLY A 142 13.90 9.07 -2.42
N GLY A 143 12.81 8.37 -2.66
CA GLY A 143 11.78 8.11 -1.66
C GLY A 143 12.15 6.93 -0.74
N ALA A 144 11.24 6.54 0.13
CA ALA A 144 11.35 5.35 0.95
C ALA A 144 10.72 4.13 0.26
N ALA A 145 11.37 2.97 0.36
CA ALA A 145 10.87 1.72 -0.17
C ALA A 145 10.90 0.61 0.88
N GLY A 146 9.95 -0.31 0.82
CA GLY A 146 9.90 -1.47 1.69
C GLY A 146 9.26 -2.68 1.01
N GLY A 147 9.84 -3.86 1.17
CA GLY A 147 9.30 -5.09 0.58
C GLY A 147 7.94 -5.46 1.19
N VAL A 148 7.76 -5.27 2.48
CA VAL A 148 6.48 -5.46 3.17
C VAL A 148 5.85 -4.11 3.49
N VAL A 149 6.49 -3.30 4.31
CA VAL A 149 6.00 -1.97 4.72
C VAL A 149 7.08 -0.93 4.46
N CYS A 150 6.68 0.21 3.91
CA CYS A 150 7.60 1.32 3.69
C CYS A 150 7.69 2.24 4.91
N LEU A 151 6.56 2.59 5.52
CA LEU A 151 6.51 3.48 6.67
C LEU A 151 5.50 2.99 7.71
N VAL A 152 5.96 2.91 8.94
CA VAL A 152 5.12 2.63 10.10
C VAL A 152 4.92 3.93 10.86
N ASN A 153 3.68 4.41 10.89
CA ASN A 153 3.27 5.56 11.67
C ASN A 153 2.41 5.11 12.84
N ASP A 154 2.48 5.85 13.92
CA ASP A 154 1.65 5.68 15.10
C ASP A 154 1.85 4.33 15.84
N ASP A 155 1.16 4.17 16.93
CA ASP A 155 1.30 3.04 17.84
C ASP A 155 0.34 1.88 17.50
N GLY A 156 0.61 0.71 18.09
CA GLY A 156 -0.26 -0.46 18.02
C GLY A 156 -0.21 -1.23 16.70
N ASN A 157 0.77 -0.95 15.84
CA ASN A 157 1.00 -1.74 14.64
C ASN A 157 1.71 -3.05 14.98
N ALA A 158 1.38 -4.13 14.25
CA ALA A 158 2.01 -5.44 14.42
C ALA A 158 2.28 -6.10 13.05
N PHE A 159 3.44 -6.75 12.95
CA PHE A 159 3.87 -7.47 11.75
C PHE A 159 4.36 -8.84 12.16
N VAL A 160 3.70 -9.90 11.71
CA VAL A 160 3.99 -11.28 12.13
C VAL A 160 3.97 -12.23 10.94
N GLY A 161 5.01 -13.03 10.78
CA GLY A 161 5.09 -14.05 9.72
C GLY A 161 5.11 -13.45 8.30
N CYS A 162 5.60 -12.21 8.14
CA CYS A 162 5.71 -11.58 6.84
C CYS A 162 7.05 -11.87 6.19
N GLU A 163 7.05 -12.10 4.88
CA GLU A 163 8.24 -12.45 4.12
C GLU A 163 8.42 -11.54 2.90
N ASN A 164 9.66 -11.24 2.57
CA ASN A 164 10.02 -10.52 1.36
C ASN A 164 11.09 -11.28 0.58
N TYR A 165 10.79 -11.67 -0.64
CA TYR A 165 11.70 -12.32 -1.58
C TYR A 165 12.09 -11.39 -2.75
N GLY A 166 11.36 -10.29 -2.97
CA GLY A 166 11.67 -9.34 -4.02
C GLY A 166 12.82 -8.39 -3.66
N LEU A 167 13.46 -7.85 -4.67
CA LEU A 167 14.47 -6.80 -4.50
C LEU A 167 13.81 -5.50 -4.02
N VAL A 168 14.49 -4.78 -3.15
CA VAL A 168 14.09 -3.44 -2.71
C VAL A 168 15.19 -2.47 -3.07
N ILE A 169 14.92 -1.58 -4.00
CA ILE A 169 15.88 -0.62 -4.53
C ILE A 169 15.34 0.80 -4.35
N THR A 170 16.14 1.66 -3.76
CA THR A 170 15.94 3.11 -3.82
C THR A 170 17.12 3.73 -4.53
N ASP A 171 16.87 4.51 -5.56
CA ASP A 171 17.91 5.27 -6.27
C ASP A 171 17.71 6.75 -5.94
N ARG A 172 18.70 7.33 -5.30
CA ARG A 172 18.72 8.76 -5.02
C ARG A 172 19.58 9.41 -6.09
N ALA A 173 18.97 10.09 -7.03
CA ALA A 173 19.71 10.98 -7.91
C ALA A 173 20.45 12.04 -7.06
N ASN A 174 21.75 12.03 -7.12
CA ASN A 174 22.61 13.06 -6.52
C ASN A 174 22.43 14.40 -7.20
#